data_4bc7e0a6fb1904e46b9a5dd9ed81db10
#
_entry.id   4bc7e0a6fb1904e46b9a5dd9ed81db10
#
_cell.length_a   1.000
_cell.length_b   1.000
_cell.length_c   1.000
_cell.angle_alpha   90.00
_cell.angle_beta   90.00
_cell.angle_gamma   90.00
#
_symmetry.space_group_name_H-M   'P 1'
#
loop_
_entity.id
_entity.type
_entity.pdbx_description
1 polymer ?
#
loop_
_entity_poly.entity_id
_entity_poly.type
_entity_poly.pdbx_seq_one_letter_code
_entity_poly.pdbx_strand_id
1 'polypeptide(L)'
;MKKIGNVTRWSSGLTLIELVSTIVILGIIMIGLGLSLRTVTYHYQDDSVLLEVHNYGNTVMREIMKEISLARIINKEQINGYSRISLKKYDTFGNETSTVITANASEGILFNYQNPLDGNLRFPTKGRFRNNNQRNITLKEFYAEEV
;
A
#
# COMPACT_ATOMS: atom_id res chain seq x y z
N MET A 1 71.57 -29.25 -21.34
CA MET A 1 70.37 -29.63 -22.17
C MET A 1 69.18 -29.69 -21.24
N LYS A 2 68.25 -28.75 -21.37
CA LYS A 2 67.09 -28.64 -20.51
C LYS A 2 65.87 -29.19 -21.28
N LYS A 3 65.34 -30.31 -20.83
CA LYS A 3 64.17 -30.96 -21.45
C LYS A 3 62.92 -30.17 -21.11
N ILE A 4 62.33 -29.52 -22.13
CA ILE A 4 61.04 -28.83 -22.00
C ILE A 4 59.96 -29.92 -22.06
N GLY A 5 59.30 -30.15 -20.93
CA GLY A 5 58.17 -31.06 -20.85
C GLY A 5 56.94 -30.46 -21.57
N ASN A 6 56.46 -31.17 -22.58
CA ASN A 6 55.22 -30.89 -23.26
C ASN A 6 54.05 -31.02 -22.27
N VAL A 7 53.46 -29.91 -21.87
CA VAL A 7 52.18 -29.90 -21.17
C VAL A 7 51.10 -30.11 -22.21
N THR A 8 50.64 -31.38 -22.33
CA THR A 8 49.46 -31.71 -23.10
C THR A 8 48.25 -31.08 -22.42
N ARG A 9 47.75 -29.97 -22.97
CA ARG A 9 46.44 -29.40 -22.59
C ARG A 9 45.38 -30.40 -23.05
N TRP A 10 44.80 -31.13 -22.09
CA TRP A 10 43.58 -31.91 -22.29
C TRP A 10 42.44 -30.93 -22.50
N SER A 11 42.10 -30.60 -23.72
CA SER A 11 40.80 -30.01 -24.05
C SER A 11 39.78 -31.12 -24.06
N SER A 12 39.23 -31.43 -22.89
CA SER A 12 38.03 -32.28 -22.79
C SER A 12 36.86 -31.48 -23.34
N GLY A 13 36.46 -31.80 -24.59
CA GLY A 13 35.22 -31.28 -25.15
C GLY A 13 34.05 -31.82 -24.39
N LEU A 14 33.03 -31.00 -24.17
CA LEU A 14 31.73 -31.45 -23.59
C LEU A 14 31.17 -32.58 -24.45
N THR A 15 30.78 -33.68 -23.80
CA THR A 15 30.05 -34.76 -24.47
C THR A 15 28.60 -34.29 -24.76
N LEU A 16 28.03 -34.83 -25.82
CA LEU A 16 26.64 -34.49 -26.21
C LEU A 16 25.64 -34.76 -25.07
N ILE A 17 25.88 -35.78 -24.28
CA ILE A 17 25.03 -36.13 -23.11
C ILE A 17 25.17 -35.11 -21.99
N GLU A 18 26.34 -34.55 -21.74
CA GLU A 18 26.56 -33.50 -20.76
C GLU A 18 25.85 -32.18 -21.15
N LEU A 19 25.87 -31.85 -22.45
CA LEU A 19 25.21 -30.67 -22.97
C LEU A 19 23.67 -30.79 -22.83
N VAL A 20 23.11 -31.94 -23.17
CA VAL A 20 21.67 -32.20 -23.03
C VAL A 20 21.27 -32.17 -21.55
N SER A 21 22.06 -32.79 -20.66
CA SER A 21 21.78 -32.81 -19.22
C SER A 21 21.79 -31.40 -18.62
N THR A 22 22.77 -30.59 -19.01
CA THR A 22 22.86 -29.19 -18.53
C THR A 22 21.68 -28.33 -18.98
N ILE A 23 21.21 -28.48 -20.22
CA ILE A 23 20.04 -27.77 -20.74
C ILE A 23 18.78 -28.15 -19.95
N VAL A 24 18.58 -29.45 -19.68
CA VAL A 24 17.42 -29.93 -18.91
C VAL A 24 17.44 -29.38 -17.49
N ILE A 25 18.59 -29.46 -16.80
CA ILE A 25 18.72 -28.93 -15.43
C ILE A 25 18.48 -27.41 -15.42
N LEU A 26 19.05 -26.68 -16.37
CA LEU A 26 18.89 -25.25 -16.49
C LEU A 26 17.43 -24.87 -16.74
N GLY A 27 16.70 -25.64 -17.55
CA GLY A 27 15.27 -25.48 -17.77
C GLY A 27 14.44 -25.62 -16.50
N ILE A 28 14.73 -26.64 -15.69
CA ILE A 28 14.04 -26.85 -14.40
C ILE A 28 14.30 -25.68 -13.44
N ILE A 29 15.56 -25.24 -13.35
CA ILE A 29 15.93 -24.08 -12.50
C ILE A 29 15.21 -22.82 -12.96
N MET A 30 15.16 -22.54 -14.25
CA MET A 30 14.46 -21.37 -14.81
C MET A 30 12.98 -21.36 -14.50
N ILE A 31 12.30 -22.50 -14.57
CA ILE A 31 10.89 -22.64 -14.20
C ILE A 31 10.71 -22.34 -12.70
N GLY A 32 11.56 -22.92 -11.84
CA GLY A 32 11.52 -22.68 -10.40
C GLY A 32 11.72 -21.20 -10.03
N LEU A 33 12.69 -20.55 -10.65
CA LEU A 33 12.94 -19.13 -10.46
C LEU A 33 11.75 -18.26 -10.93
N GLY A 34 11.16 -18.61 -12.08
CA GLY A 34 10.00 -17.89 -12.62
C GLY A 34 8.79 -17.94 -11.68
N LEU A 35 8.50 -19.10 -11.09
CA LEU A 35 7.44 -19.28 -10.12
C LEU A 35 7.72 -18.50 -8.82
N SER A 36 8.95 -18.55 -8.32
CA SER A 36 9.36 -17.80 -7.12
C SER A 36 9.23 -16.29 -7.31
N LEU A 37 9.70 -15.75 -8.41
CA LEU A 37 9.56 -14.33 -8.73
C LEU A 37 8.11 -13.88 -8.82
N ARG A 38 7.24 -14.70 -9.38
CA ARG A 38 5.81 -14.43 -9.44
C ARG A 38 5.20 -14.33 -8.04
N THR A 39 5.51 -15.27 -7.17
CA THR A 39 5.03 -15.28 -5.78
C THR A 39 5.48 -14.04 -5.02
N VAL A 40 6.77 -13.70 -5.10
CA VAL A 40 7.31 -12.49 -4.47
C VAL A 40 6.61 -11.22 -4.97
N THR A 41 6.34 -11.14 -6.27
CA THR A 41 5.64 -9.99 -6.85
C THR A 41 4.21 -9.84 -6.30
N TYR A 42 3.48 -10.94 -6.12
CA TYR A 42 2.14 -10.89 -5.52
C TYR A 42 2.19 -10.41 -4.07
N HIS A 43 3.07 -10.98 -3.25
CA HIS A 43 3.21 -10.55 -1.85
C HIS A 43 3.59 -9.07 -1.75
N TYR A 44 4.52 -8.61 -2.58
CA TYR A 44 4.91 -7.20 -2.60
C TYR A 44 3.73 -6.27 -2.95
N GLN A 45 2.84 -6.69 -3.84
CA GLN A 45 1.65 -5.90 -4.20
C GLN A 45 0.66 -5.80 -3.04
N ASP A 46 0.40 -6.92 -2.35
CA ASP A 46 -0.50 -6.96 -1.19
C ASP A 46 0.04 -6.13 -0.03
N ASP A 47 1.33 -6.26 0.28
CA ASP A 47 2.01 -5.48 1.32
C ASP A 47 2.00 -3.99 1.03
N SER A 48 2.20 -3.60 -0.23
CA SER A 48 2.14 -2.21 -0.66
C SER A 48 0.77 -1.59 -0.44
N VAL A 49 -0.31 -2.32 -0.73
CA VAL A 49 -1.68 -1.85 -0.49
C VAL A 49 -1.95 -1.71 1.00
N LEU A 50 -1.51 -2.68 1.80
CA LEU A 50 -1.66 -2.64 3.25
C LEU A 50 -0.95 -1.42 3.85
N LEU A 51 0.26 -1.13 3.41
CA LEU A 51 1.03 0.05 3.80
C LEU A 51 0.32 1.35 3.43
N GLU A 52 -0.24 1.46 2.22
CA GLU A 52 -1.01 2.64 1.82
C GLU A 52 -2.24 2.86 2.71
N VAL A 53 -2.99 1.79 3.03
CA VAL A 53 -4.15 1.87 3.91
C VAL A 53 -3.74 2.27 5.33
N HIS A 54 -2.66 1.67 5.86
CA HIS A 54 -2.13 2.04 7.18
C HIS A 54 -1.67 3.50 7.24
N ASN A 55 -0.94 3.97 6.23
CA ASN A 55 -0.48 5.36 6.16
C ASN A 55 -1.65 6.33 6.08
N TYR A 56 -2.66 6.01 5.27
CA TYR A 56 -3.90 6.77 5.22
C TYR A 56 -4.57 6.83 6.58
N GLY A 57 -4.81 5.67 7.21
CA GLY A 57 -5.47 5.58 8.52
C GLY A 57 -4.74 6.38 9.61
N ASN A 58 -3.42 6.23 9.70
CA ASN A 58 -2.61 6.95 10.67
C ASN A 58 -2.64 8.47 10.47
N THR A 59 -2.62 8.92 9.21
CA THR A 59 -2.62 10.35 8.92
C THR A 59 -3.99 10.96 9.18
N VAL A 60 -5.05 10.29 8.75
CA VAL A 60 -6.43 10.73 9.03
C VAL A 60 -6.68 10.75 10.54
N MET A 61 -6.27 9.72 11.28
CA MET A 61 -6.45 9.67 12.73
C MET A 61 -5.73 10.85 13.42
N ARG A 62 -4.51 11.17 12.97
CA ARG A 62 -3.76 12.32 13.49
C ARG A 62 -4.50 13.63 13.23
N GLU A 63 -5.07 13.81 12.05
CA GLU A 63 -5.81 15.01 11.71
C GLU A 63 -7.13 15.10 12.50
N ILE A 64 -7.85 13.98 12.68
CA ILE A 64 -9.03 13.90 13.54
C ILE A 64 -8.66 14.31 14.98
N MET A 65 -7.61 13.72 15.55
CA MET A 65 -7.18 14.05 16.91
C MET A 65 -6.83 15.53 17.07
N LYS A 66 -6.13 16.10 16.10
CA LYS A 66 -5.81 17.53 16.07
C LYS A 66 -7.08 18.39 16.05
N GLU A 67 -8.02 18.06 15.18
CA GLU A 67 -9.29 18.78 15.06
C GLU A 67 -10.12 18.68 16.35
N ILE A 68 -10.22 17.49 16.94
CA ILE A 68 -10.94 17.27 18.22
C ILE A 68 -10.26 18.01 19.36
N SER A 69 -8.93 18.01 19.44
CA SER A 69 -8.19 18.70 20.52
C SER A 69 -8.39 20.21 20.53
N LEU A 70 -8.69 20.78 19.37
CA LEU A 70 -8.98 22.22 19.22
C LEU A 70 -10.46 22.56 19.38
N ALA A 71 -11.33 21.56 19.39
CA ALA A 71 -12.77 21.76 19.45
C ALA A 71 -13.22 22.05 20.89
N ARG A 72 -14.17 23.00 21.06
CA ARG A 72 -14.86 23.25 22.33
C ARG A 72 -16.22 22.59 22.41
N ILE A 73 -16.88 22.41 21.26
CA ILE A 73 -18.18 21.77 21.16
C ILE A 73 -18.09 20.67 20.10
N ILE A 74 -18.53 19.49 20.46
CA ILE A 74 -18.54 18.32 19.60
C ILE A 74 -19.99 17.84 19.51
N ASN A 75 -20.56 17.88 18.31
CA ASN A 75 -21.87 17.32 18.02
C ASN A 75 -21.71 16.09 17.13
N LYS A 76 -22.38 15.02 17.48
CA LYS A 76 -22.35 13.77 16.75
C LYS A 76 -23.74 13.47 16.17
N GLU A 77 -23.77 13.15 14.90
CA GLU A 77 -24.93 12.69 14.16
C GLU A 77 -24.58 11.41 13.41
N GLN A 78 -25.59 10.63 13.06
CA GLN A 78 -25.41 9.45 12.21
C GLN A 78 -26.18 9.65 10.91
N ILE A 79 -25.46 9.58 9.78
CA ILE A 79 -26.03 9.78 8.45
C ILE A 79 -25.63 8.61 7.56
N ASN A 80 -26.60 7.90 6.99
CA ASN A 80 -26.36 6.78 6.05
C ASN A 80 -25.40 5.69 6.58
N GLY A 81 -25.44 5.40 7.89
CA GLY A 81 -24.58 4.38 8.52
C GLY A 81 -23.17 4.86 8.88
N TYR A 82 -22.83 6.12 8.60
CA TYR A 82 -21.56 6.73 9.00
C TYR A 82 -21.78 7.81 10.06
N SER A 83 -20.84 7.91 11.00
CA SER A 83 -20.85 9.02 11.95
C SER A 83 -20.47 10.32 11.25
N ARG A 84 -21.23 11.37 11.53
CA ARG A 84 -20.90 12.74 11.20
C ARG A 84 -20.55 13.47 12.47
N ILE A 85 -19.38 14.06 12.53
CA ILE A 85 -18.89 14.81 13.69
C ILE A 85 -18.77 16.27 13.29
N SER A 86 -19.50 17.13 13.97
CA SER A 86 -19.42 18.59 13.79
C SER A 86 -18.69 19.19 14.97
N LEU A 87 -17.57 19.84 14.69
CA LEU A 87 -16.66 20.44 15.67
C LEU A 87 -16.77 21.95 15.57
N LYS A 88 -16.99 22.62 16.71
CA LYS A 88 -16.92 24.08 16.80
C LYS A 88 -15.65 24.50 17.52
N LYS A 89 -14.90 25.38 16.90
CA LYS A 89 -13.66 25.96 17.39
C LYS A 89 -13.79 27.48 17.47
N TYR A 90 -12.99 28.06 18.33
CA TYR A 90 -12.85 29.52 18.40
C TYR A 90 -11.40 29.89 18.15
N ASP A 91 -11.18 30.87 17.30
CA ASP A 91 -9.84 31.41 17.08
C ASP A 91 -9.40 32.31 18.27
N THR A 92 -8.17 32.82 18.22
CA THR A 92 -7.63 33.73 19.24
C THR A 92 -8.39 35.06 19.34
N PHE A 93 -9.18 35.38 18.34
CA PHE A 93 -10.01 36.61 18.29
C PHE A 93 -11.47 36.33 18.70
N GLY A 94 -11.82 35.10 19.05
CA GLY A 94 -13.15 34.71 19.46
C GLY A 94 -14.12 34.42 18.30
N ASN A 95 -13.64 34.36 17.04
CA ASN A 95 -14.50 33.98 15.90
C ASN A 95 -14.76 32.50 15.90
N GLU A 96 -16.03 32.10 15.68
CA GLU A 96 -16.42 30.73 15.60
C GLU A 96 -16.08 30.17 14.22
N THR A 97 -15.36 29.06 14.18
CA THR A 97 -15.11 28.24 12.99
C THR A 97 -15.64 26.82 13.22
N SER A 98 -16.24 26.24 12.20
CA SER A 98 -16.76 24.88 12.29
C SER A 98 -16.03 23.96 11.31
N THR A 99 -15.71 22.76 11.79
CA THR A 99 -15.19 21.66 10.96
C THR A 99 -16.15 20.50 11.02
N VAL A 100 -16.53 19.97 9.87
CA VAL A 100 -17.41 18.80 9.77
C VAL A 100 -16.60 17.63 9.25
N ILE A 101 -16.55 16.55 10.02
CA ILE A 101 -15.91 15.29 9.64
C ILE A 101 -17.00 14.33 9.22
N THR A 102 -16.92 13.85 7.98
CA THR A 102 -17.85 12.88 7.40
C THR A 102 -17.09 11.72 6.78
N ALA A 103 -17.78 10.65 6.45
CA ALA A 103 -17.21 9.52 5.77
C ALA A 103 -18.03 9.15 4.52
N ASN A 104 -17.32 8.70 3.49
CA ASN A 104 -17.90 8.20 2.25
C ASN A 104 -17.23 6.86 1.88
N ALA A 105 -18.01 5.90 1.42
CA ALA A 105 -17.50 4.58 1.05
C ALA A 105 -16.39 4.62 -0.01
N SER A 106 -16.44 5.55 -0.95
CA SER A 106 -15.50 5.65 -2.07
C SER A 106 -14.39 6.67 -1.88
N GLU A 107 -14.58 7.67 -1.03
CA GLU A 107 -13.65 8.78 -0.84
C GLU A 107 -12.94 8.72 0.53
N GLY A 108 -13.41 7.83 1.41
CA GLY A 108 -12.90 7.70 2.76
C GLY A 108 -13.42 8.79 3.70
N ILE A 109 -12.57 9.34 4.54
CA ILE A 109 -12.93 10.36 5.53
C ILE A 109 -12.68 11.75 4.94
N LEU A 110 -13.67 12.62 5.07
CA LEU A 110 -13.71 13.96 4.51
C LEU A 110 -13.82 14.99 5.64
N PHE A 111 -13.06 16.08 5.51
CA PHE A 111 -13.14 17.25 6.38
C PHE A 111 -13.77 18.40 5.58
N ASN A 112 -14.87 18.95 6.08
CA ASN A 112 -15.67 19.94 5.36
C ASN A 112 -16.03 19.52 3.92
N TYR A 113 -16.35 18.21 3.75
CA TYR A 113 -16.64 17.59 2.45
C TYR A 113 -15.47 17.57 1.46
N GLN A 114 -14.27 17.83 1.92
CA GLN A 114 -13.04 17.79 1.13
C GLN A 114 -12.05 16.79 1.72
N ASN A 115 -11.14 16.28 0.90
CA ASN A 115 -10.06 15.43 1.40
C ASN A 115 -9.12 16.26 2.30
N PRO A 116 -8.74 15.73 3.47
CA PRO A 116 -7.99 16.48 4.49
C PRO A 116 -6.58 16.90 4.07
N LEU A 117 -6.09 16.34 3.01
CA LEU A 117 -4.68 16.44 2.64
C LEU A 117 -4.58 16.88 1.17
N ASP A 118 -4.52 18.15 0.91
CA ASP A 118 -4.23 18.87 -0.35
C ASP A 118 -3.73 18.01 -1.55
N GLY A 119 -4.46 16.94 -1.87
CA GLY A 119 -4.20 16.05 -2.99
C GLY A 119 -3.14 14.96 -2.78
N ASN A 120 -2.34 14.98 -1.71
CA ASN A 120 -1.23 14.04 -1.51
C ASN A 120 -1.60 12.72 -0.81
N LEU A 121 -2.69 12.70 -0.06
CA LEU A 121 -3.15 11.48 0.61
C LEU A 121 -4.63 11.25 0.31
N ARG A 122 -4.90 10.59 -0.79
CA ARG A 122 -6.26 10.17 -1.13
C ARG A 122 -6.52 8.79 -0.54
N PHE A 123 -7.78 8.56 -0.18
CA PHE A 123 -8.22 7.21 0.16
C PHE A 123 -7.89 6.25 -0.99
N PRO A 124 -7.20 5.13 -0.73
CA PRO A 124 -6.64 4.27 -1.79
C PRO A 124 -7.72 3.37 -2.44
N THR A 125 -8.79 3.97 -2.95
CA THR A 125 -9.93 3.25 -3.53
C THR A 125 -9.57 2.45 -4.75
N LYS A 126 -8.74 3.03 -5.63
CA LYS A 126 -8.42 2.46 -6.93
C LYS A 126 -6.91 2.41 -7.13
N GLY A 127 -6.43 1.29 -7.57
CA GLY A 127 -5.05 1.10 -7.97
C GLY A 127 -4.96 -0.02 -8.99
N ARG A 128 -3.95 0.02 -9.84
CA ARG A 128 -3.66 -1.08 -10.75
C ARG A 128 -2.53 -1.92 -10.17
N PHE A 129 -2.78 -3.19 -9.98
CA PHE A 129 -1.72 -4.16 -9.91
C PHE A 129 -1.12 -4.33 -11.31
N ARG A 130 0.15 -4.70 -11.39
CA ARG A 130 0.88 -4.89 -12.65
C ARG A 130 0.17 -5.81 -13.65
N ASN A 131 -0.71 -6.69 -13.18
CA ASN A 131 -1.49 -7.65 -13.97
C ASN A 131 -2.88 -7.14 -14.37
N ASN A 132 -3.10 -5.84 -14.43
CA ASN A 132 -4.38 -5.23 -14.82
C ASN A 132 -5.57 -5.51 -13.86
N ASN A 133 -5.35 -6.17 -12.73
CA ASN A 133 -6.36 -6.33 -11.70
C ASN A 133 -6.61 -5.00 -11.01
N GLN A 134 -7.86 -4.56 -11.03
CA GLN A 134 -8.28 -3.37 -10.30
C GLN A 134 -8.52 -3.75 -8.82
N ARG A 135 -7.83 -3.06 -7.91
CA ARG A 135 -8.21 -3.11 -6.50
C ARG A 135 -9.45 -2.23 -6.28
N ASN A 136 -10.35 -2.69 -5.44
CA ASN A 136 -11.50 -1.92 -4.99
C ASN A 136 -11.53 -1.94 -3.47
N ILE A 137 -11.08 -0.84 -2.84
CA ILE A 137 -11.10 -0.66 -1.40
C ILE A 137 -12.22 0.31 -1.08
N THR A 138 -13.09 -0.08 -0.16
CA THR A 138 -14.20 0.75 0.31
C THR A 138 -14.15 0.88 1.82
N LEU A 139 -14.47 2.07 2.32
CA LEU A 139 -14.68 2.28 3.74
C LEU A 139 -16.03 1.65 4.13
N LYS A 140 -16.01 0.66 5.01
CA LYS A 140 -17.23 -0.01 5.45
C LYS A 140 -17.95 0.75 6.55
N GLU A 141 -17.19 1.19 7.55
CA GLU A 141 -17.74 1.80 8.76
C GLU A 141 -16.86 2.94 9.24
N PHE A 142 -17.50 4.00 9.70
CA PHE A 142 -16.86 5.06 10.46
C PHE A 142 -17.75 5.32 11.69
N TYR A 143 -17.25 4.94 12.84
CA TYR A 143 -18.00 4.96 14.08
C TYR A 143 -17.27 5.84 15.11
N ALA A 144 -18.01 6.70 15.79
CA ALA A 144 -17.52 7.48 16.91
C ALA A 144 -18.42 7.21 18.13
N GLU A 145 -17.83 6.77 19.23
CA GLU A 145 -18.50 6.60 20.53
C GLU A 145 -18.03 7.65 21.52
N GLU A 146 -18.93 8.07 22.42
CA GLU A 146 -18.53 8.78 23.61
C GLU A 146 -18.05 7.75 24.64
N VAL A 147 -16.87 8.00 25.22
CA VAL A 147 -16.29 7.22 26.31
C VAL A 147 -16.53 7.95 27.63
#